data_fe560afe30e967d2e54e45eeedb035ae
#
_entry.id   fe560afe30e967d2e54e45eeedb035ae
#
_cell.length_a   1.000
_cell.length_b   1.000
_cell.length_c   1.000
_cell.angle_alpha   90.00
_cell.angle_beta   90.00
_cell.angle_gamma   90.00
#
_symmetry.space_group_name_H-M   'P 1'
#
loop_
_entity.id
_entity.type
_entity.pdbx_description
1 polymer ?
#
loop_
_entity_poly.entity_id
_entity_poly.type
_entity_poly.pdbx_seq_one_letter_code
_entity_poly.pdbx_strand_id
1 'polypeptide(L)'
;REVYSVNVFAPLRLTQLVLPHFRPGARVVFVTSDASVEAYEGWGGYGSSKAALDQVAAVLAVEQPNLRIYAVDPGDMNTRMHQEAFPGEDISDRPPPEASVPGVREIISGHLPSGRYQARNLPVGADR
;
A
#
# COMPACT_ATOMS: atom_id res chain seq x y z
N ARG A 1 -5.69 -4.28 -18.48
CA ARG A 1 -5.84 -5.72 -18.19
C ARG A 1 -4.67 -6.26 -17.41
N GLU A 2 -3.45 -5.99 -17.89
CA GLU A 2 -2.22 -6.38 -17.19
C GLU A 2 -2.09 -5.68 -15.84
N VAL A 3 -2.48 -4.41 -15.75
CA VAL A 3 -2.48 -3.64 -14.52
C VAL A 3 -3.33 -4.34 -13.44
N TYR A 4 -4.52 -4.82 -13.80
CA TYR A 4 -5.38 -5.54 -12.87
C TYR A 4 -4.82 -6.91 -12.50
N SER A 5 -4.20 -7.60 -13.44
CA SER A 5 -3.56 -8.89 -13.15
C SER A 5 -2.46 -8.75 -12.10
N VAL A 6 -1.64 -7.72 -12.21
CA VAL A 6 -0.52 -7.48 -11.29
C VAL A 6 -0.97 -6.83 -9.98
N ASN A 7 -1.86 -5.83 -10.06
CA ASN A 7 -2.20 -5.01 -8.91
C ASN A 7 -3.36 -5.55 -8.08
N VAL A 8 -4.23 -6.38 -8.65
CA VAL A 8 -5.43 -6.85 -7.98
C VAL A 8 -5.46 -8.37 -7.88
N PHE A 9 -5.42 -9.06 -9.02
CA PHE A 9 -5.64 -10.51 -9.04
C PHE A 9 -4.48 -11.28 -8.43
N ALA A 10 -3.24 -10.88 -8.69
CA ALA A 10 -2.08 -11.55 -8.11
C ALA A 10 -2.01 -11.38 -6.58
N PRO A 11 -2.14 -10.17 -6.01
CA PRO A 11 -2.17 -10.02 -4.56
C PRO A 11 -3.33 -10.77 -3.90
N LEU A 12 -4.51 -10.73 -4.52
CA LEU A 12 -5.68 -11.45 -4.01
C LEU A 12 -5.43 -12.95 -3.99
N ARG A 13 -4.95 -13.51 -5.09
CA ARG A 13 -4.69 -14.95 -5.19
C ARG A 13 -3.60 -15.40 -4.24
N LEU A 14 -2.52 -14.63 -4.15
CA LEU A 14 -1.43 -14.93 -3.21
C LEU A 14 -1.95 -14.94 -1.76
N THR A 15 -2.76 -13.95 -1.41
CA THR A 15 -3.37 -13.87 -0.08
C THR A 15 -4.24 -15.10 0.21
N GLN A 16 -5.08 -15.50 -0.75
CA GLN A 16 -5.91 -16.69 -0.59
C GLN A 16 -5.08 -17.96 -0.35
N LEU A 17 -3.95 -18.07 -1.05
CA LEU A 17 -3.07 -19.25 -0.92
C LEU A 17 -2.35 -19.31 0.42
N VAL A 18 -1.95 -18.17 0.98
CA VAL A 18 -1.18 -18.14 2.23
C VAL A 18 -2.06 -17.98 3.48
N LEU A 19 -3.30 -17.53 3.32
CA LEU A 19 -4.22 -17.24 4.42
C LEU A 19 -4.34 -18.39 5.44
N PRO A 20 -4.48 -19.67 5.01
CA PRO A 20 -4.58 -20.78 5.97
C PRO A 20 -3.34 -21.01 6.82
N HIS A 21 -2.22 -20.41 6.45
CA HIS A 21 -0.93 -20.58 7.13
C HIS A 21 -0.58 -19.43 8.06
N PHE A 22 -1.43 -18.41 8.17
CA PHE A 22 -1.17 -17.26 9.03
C PHE A 22 -1.42 -17.61 10.49
N ARG A 23 -0.54 -17.11 11.34
CA ARG A 23 -0.71 -17.16 12.79
C ARG A 23 -1.66 -16.03 13.21
N PRO A 24 -2.37 -16.18 14.35
CA PRO A 24 -3.11 -15.06 14.92
C PRO A 24 -2.19 -13.86 15.12
N GLY A 25 -2.67 -12.67 14.77
CA GLY A 25 -1.89 -11.44 14.82
C GLY A 25 -0.94 -11.23 13.66
N ALA A 26 -0.92 -12.13 12.66
CA ALA A 26 -0.12 -11.93 11.45
C ALA A 26 -0.55 -10.64 10.73
N ARG A 27 0.39 -10.02 10.05
CA ARG A 27 0.19 -8.76 9.36
C ARG A 27 0.26 -8.95 7.86
N VAL A 28 -0.69 -8.37 7.17
CA VAL A 28 -0.73 -8.33 5.71
C VAL A 28 -0.66 -6.87 5.30
N VAL A 29 0.30 -6.54 4.48
CA VAL A 29 0.51 -5.17 4.01
C VAL A 29 0.33 -5.14 2.50
N PHE A 30 -0.70 -4.42 2.06
CA PHE A 30 -0.90 -4.14 0.64
C PHE A 30 -0.35 -2.75 0.36
N VAL A 31 0.55 -2.64 -0.59
CA VAL A 31 1.09 -1.34 -1.00
C VAL A 31 0.13 -0.72 -2.00
N THR A 32 -0.43 0.41 -1.63
CA THR A 32 -1.37 1.16 -2.46
C THR A 32 -0.75 2.48 -2.93
N SER A 33 -1.57 3.44 -3.30
CA SER A 33 -1.16 4.72 -3.86
C SER A 33 -2.23 5.78 -3.56
N ASP A 34 -1.84 7.03 -3.56
CA ASP A 34 -2.80 8.13 -3.49
C ASP A 34 -3.77 8.11 -4.68
N ALA A 35 -3.36 7.52 -5.82
CA ALA A 35 -4.24 7.35 -6.98
C ALA A 35 -5.47 6.48 -6.69
N SER A 36 -5.48 5.73 -5.59
CA SER A 36 -6.66 4.96 -5.17
C SER A 36 -7.79 5.85 -4.65
N VAL A 37 -7.47 7.04 -4.15
CA VAL A 37 -8.43 7.99 -3.56
C VAL A 37 -8.46 9.32 -4.28
N GLU A 38 -7.43 9.66 -5.06
CA GLU A 38 -7.33 10.90 -5.82
C GLU A 38 -7.58 10.62 -7.30
N ALA A 39 -8.35 11.50 -7.95
CA ALA A 39 -8.62 11.37 -9.39
C ALA A 39 -7.55 12.11 -10.18
N TYR A 40 -6.72 11.37 -10.89
CA TYR A 40 -5.71 11.93 -11.78
C TYR A 40 -6.08 11.64 -13.23
N GLU A 41 -6.06 12.65 -14.07
CA GLU A 41 -6.36 12.52 -15.48
C GLU A 41 -5.40 11.50 -16.14
N GLY A 42 -5.97 10.58 -16.90
CA GLY A 42 -5.20 9.54 -17.61
C GLY A 42 -4.84 8.33 -16.74
N TRP A 43 -5.16 8.35 -15.46
CA TRP A 43 -4.75 7.31 -14.52
C TRP A 43 -5.90 6.37 -14.10
N GLY A 44 -6.97 6.31 -14.92
CA GLY A 44 -8.14 5.51 -14.59
C GLY A 44 -7.85 4.03 -14.39
N GLY A 45 -7.00 3.44 -15.21
CA GLY A 45 -6.62 2.02 -15.06
C GLY A 45 -5.85 1.75 -13.79
N TYR A 46 -4.78 2.49 -13.56
CA TYR A 46 -3.95 2.34 -12.36
C TYR A 46 -4.72 2.70 -11.10
N GLY A 47 -5.35 3.88 -11.09
CA GLY A 47 -6.08 4.37 -9.92
C GLY A 47 -7.20 3.42 -9.51
N SER A 48 -8.00 2.95 -10.47
CA SER A 48 -9.07 2.00 -10.16
C SER A 48 -8.53 0.66 -9.65
N SER A 49 -7.38 0.20 -10.17
CA SER A 49 -6.77 -1.04 -9.67
C SER A 49 -6.32 -0.89 -8.22
N LYS A 50 -5.72 0.24 -7.86
CA LYS A 50 -5.32 0.50 -6.47
C LYS A 50 -6.53 0.70 -5.56
N ALA A 51 -7.59 1.31 -6.04
CA ALA A 51 -8.85 1.42 -5.29
C ALA A 51 -9.47 0.03 -5.05
N ALA A 52 -9.42 -0.85 -6.04
CA ALA A 52 -9.85 -2.24 -5.87
C ALA A 52 -9.01 -2.97 -4.82
N LEU A 53 -7.71 -2.77 -4.83
CA LEU A 53 -6.81 -3.36 -3.82
C LEU A 53 -7.13 -2.85 -2.42
N ASP A 54 -7.38 -1.54 -2.27
CA ASP A 54 -7.77 -0.94 -0.99
C ASP A 54 -9.06 -1.60 -0.46
N GLN A 55 -10.04 -1.82 -1.33
CA GLN A 55 -11.30 -2.44 -0.93
C GLN A 55 -11.10 -3.91 -0.54
N VAL A 56 -10.25 -4.63 -1.27
CA VAL A 56 -9.90 -6.01 -0.90
C VAL A 56 -9.30 -6.05 0.51
N ALA A 57 -8.38 -5.13 0.80
CA ALA A 57 -7.78 -5.04 2.13
C ALA A 57 -8.82 -4.74 3.21
N ALA A 58 -9.74 -3.81 2.96
CA ALA A 58 -10.78 -3.43 3.90
C ALA A 58 -11.74 -4.60 4.19
N VAL A 59 -12.16 -5.31 3.17
CA VAL A 59 -13.05 -6.48 3.31
C VAL A 59 -12.34 -7.60 4.06
N LEU A 60 -11.10 -7.88 3.70
CA LEU A 60 -10.30 -8.91 4.38
C LEU A 60 -10.14 -8.61 5.88
N ALA A 61 -9.95 -7.34 6.23
CA ALA A 61 -9.83 -6.93 7.64
C ALA A 61 -11.10 -7.24 8.43
N VAL A 62 -12.27 -7.08 7.82
CA VAL A 62 -13.56 -7.42 8.44
C VAL A 62 -13.72 -8.93 8.57
N GLU A 63 -13.33 -9.68 7.54
CA GLU A 63 -13.46 -11.14 7.51
C GLU A 63 -12.45 -11.84 8.43
N GLN A 64 -11.31 -11.22 8.69
CA GLN A 64 -10.21 -11.81 9.47
C GLN A 64 -9.84 -10.91 10.66
N PRO A 65 -10.71 -10.81 11.69
CA PRO A 65 -10.47 -9.90 12.80
C PRO A 65 -9.27 -10.29 13.68
N ASN A 66 -8.78 -11.52 13.55
CA ASN A 66 -7.58 -11.99 14.24
C ASN A 66 -6.27 -11.63 13.51
N LEU A 67 -6.37 -11.03 12.32
CA LEU A 67 -5.22 -10.56 11.57
C LEU A 67 -5.18 -9.03 11.56
N ARG A 68 -4.03 -8.49 11.21
CA ARG A 68 -3.86 -7.06 10.99
C ARG A 68 -3.62 -6.81 9.51
N ILE A 69 -4.56 -6.13 8.88
CA ILE A 69 -4.56 -5.94 7.43
C ILE A 69 -4.43 -4.46 7.14
N TYR A 70 -3.40 -4.09 6.38
CA TYR A 70 -3.10 -2.70 6.09
C TYR A 70 -3.02 -2.45 4.59
N ALA A 71 -3.56 -1.32 4.17
CA ALA A 71 -3.28 -0.74 2.87
C ALA A 71 -2.40 0.49 3.12
N VAL A 72 -1.21 0.50 2.57
CA VAL A 72 -0.20 1.52 2.87
C VAL A 72 0.15 2.29 1.60
N ASP A 73 -0.05 3.60 1.68
CA ASP A 73 0.43 4.53 0.66
C ASP A 73 1.80 5.06 1.10
N PRO A 74 2.89 4.68 0.43
CA PRO A 74 4.22 5.14 0.82
C PRO A 74 4.49 6.60 0.45
N GLY A 75 3.61 7.22 -0.35
CA GLY A 75 3.80 8.55 -0.89
C GLY A 75 4.68 8.55 -2.15
N ASP A 76 4.76 9.70 -2.79
CA ASP A 76 5.61 9.87 -3.97
C ASP A 76 7.08 9.74 -3.57
N MET A 77 7.83 9.02 -4.38
CA MET A 77 9.23 8.74 -4.12
C MET A 77 10.05 8.98 -5.39
N ASN A 78 11.28 9.46 -5.19
CA ASN A 78 12.21 9.60 -6.30
C ASN A 78 12.75 8.23 -6.68
N THR A 79 12.06 7.56 -7.60
CA THR A 79 12.39 6.22 -8.07
C THR A 79 12.32 6.17 -9.59
N ARG A 80 12.90 5.13 -10.15
CA ARG A 80 12.79 4.85 -11.58
C ARG A 80 11.33 4.67 -12.01
N MET A 81 10.53 3.97 -11.21
CA MET A 81 9.11 3.77 -11.48
C MET A 81 8.37 5.11 -11.57
N HIS A 82 8.64 6.02 -10.62
CA HIS A 82 8.02 7.35 -10.62
C HIS A 82 8.46 8.17 -11.83
N GLN A 83 9.75 8.13 -12.17
CA GLN A 83 10.27 8.83 -13.36
C GLN A 83 9.63 8.30 -14.65
N GLU A 84 9.42 7.00 -14.76
CA GLU A 84 8.76 6.40 -15.92
C GLU A 84 7.29 6.81 -16.04
N ALA A 85 6.62 7.07 -14.92
CA ALA A 85 5.25 7.58 -14.89
C ALA A 85 5.16 9.05 -15.31
N PHE A 86 6.25 9.81 -15.15
CA PHE A 86 6.33 11.23 -15.49
C PHE A 86 7.55 11.49 -16.38
N PRO A 87 7.56 10.95 -17.63
CA PRO A 87 8.70 11.07 -18.50
C PRO A 87 8.97 12.53 -18.86
N GLY A 88 10.25 12.92 -18.79
CA GLY A 88 10.65 14.29 -19.08
C GLY A 88 10.42 15.30 -17.97
N GLU A 89 9.78 14.90 -16.87
CA GLU A 89 9.56 15.75 -15.71
C GLU A 89 10.71 15.62 -14.72
N ASP A 90 11.08 16.74 -14.09
CA ASP A 90 12.09 16.73 -13.03
C ASP A 90 11.42 16.28 -11.73
N ILE A 91 11.78 15.10 -11.25
CA ILE A 91 11.26 14.54 -9.99
C ILE A 91 12.28 14.63 -8.85
N SER A 92 13.33 15.43 -9.00
CA SER A 92 14.38 15.55 -7.96
C SER A 92 13.85 16.11 -6.64
N ASP A 93 12.70 16.80 -6.65
CA ASP A 93 12.02 17.31 -5.46
C ASP A 93 11.23 16.21 -4.72
N ARG A 94 11.03 15.03 -5.32
CA ARG A 94 10.38 13.91 -4.63
C ARG A 94 11.33 13.32 -3.59
N PRO A 95 10.82 13.00 -2.39
CA PRO A 95 11.67 12.40 -1.37
C PRO A 95 12.24 11.05 -1.81
N PRO A 96 13.40 10.65 -1.27
CA PRO A 96 13.92 9.31 -1.53
C PRO A 96 13.02 8.24 -0.90
N PRO A 97 13.08 6.99 -1.37
CA PRO A 97 12.30 5.90 -0.77
C PRO A 97 12.52 5.76 0.75
N GLU A 98 13.71 6.07 1.23
CA GLU A 98 14.07 6.00 2.64
C GLU A 98 13.18 6.87 3.52
N ALA A 99 12.61 7.95 2.99
CA ALA A 99 11.70 8.84 3.72
C ALA A 99 10.40 8.15 4.11
N SER A 100 10.01 7.09 3.40
CA SER A 100 8.80 6.31 3.68
C SER A 100 9.05 5.13 4.63
N VAL A 101 10.31 4.77 4.85
CA VAL A 101 10.68 3.58 5.64
C VAL A 101 10.20 3.66 7.10
N PRO A 102 10.36 4.79 7.83
CA PRO A 102 9.90 4.84 9.22
C PRO A 102 8.41 4.53 9.37
N GLY A 103 7.57 5.07 8.49
CA GLY A 103 6.12 4.81 8.51
C GLY A 103 5.78 3.37 8.18
N VAL A 104 6.41 2.80 7.18
CA VAL A 104 6.22 1.38 6.81
C VAL A 104 6.67 0.48 7.95
N ARG A 105 7.79 0.80 8.59
CA ARG A 105 8.29 0.06 9.75
C ARG A 105 7.30 0.12 10.92
N GLU A 106 6.68 1.28 11.15
CA GLU A 106 5.64 1.44 12.17
C GLU A 106 4.47 0.48 11.93
N ILE A 107 4.05 0.33 10.69
CA ILE A 107 2.97 -0.59 10.30
C ILE A 107 3.37 -2.03 10.56
N ILE A 108 4.58 -2.41 10.19
CA ILE A 108 5.05 -3.79 10.32
C ILE A 108 5.28 -4.19 11.78
N SER A 109 5.80 -3.31 12.61
CA SER A 109 6.23 -3.64 13.95
C SER A 109 5.46 -2.94 15.08
N GLY A 110 4.58 -1.99 14.73
CA GLY A 110 3.76 -1.27 15.72
C GLY A 110 2.48 -1.99 16.10
N HIS A 111 1.54 -1.24 16.67
CA HIS A 111 0.27 -1.77 17.17
C HIS A 111 -0.95 -1.08 16.55
N LEU A 112 -0.79 -0.55 15.34
CA LEU A 112 -1.88 0.12 14.66
C LEU A 112 -3.01 -0.87 14.33
N PRO A 113 -4.28 -0.44 14.42
CA PRO A 113 -5.37 -1.26 13.93
C PRO A 113 -5.33 -1.42 12.42
N SER A 114 -6.00 -2.44 11.91
CA SER A 114 -6.19 -2.59 10.46
C SER A 114 -6.76 -1.32 9.85
N GLY A 115 -6.31 -0.96 8.68
CA GLY A 115 -6.78 0.24 7.99
C GLY A 115 -5.86 0.68 6.87
N ARG A 116 -6.20 1.85 6.31
CA ARG A 116 -5.40 2.50 5.27
C ARG A 116 -4.59 3.63 5.90
N TYR A 117 -3.31 3.65 5.58
CA TYR A 117 -2.38 4.61 6.15
C TYR A 117 -1.48 5.23 5.08
N GLN A 118 -1.14 6.50 5.27
CA GLN A 118 -0.08 7.16 4.53
C GLN A 118 1.19 7.06 5.37
N ALA A 119 2.20 6.37 4.86
CA ALA A 119 3.40 6.05 5.63
C ALA A 119 4.10 7.30 6.18
N ARG A 120 4.17 8.37 5.38
CA ARG A 120 4.85 9.61 5.77
C ARG A 120 4.13 10.40 6.86
N ASN A 121 2.85 10.15 7.05
CA ASN A 121 2.02 10.85 8.03
C ASN A 121 1.93 10.13 9.36
N LEU A 122 2.54 8.94 9.46
CA LEU A 122 2.52 8.18 10.70
C LEU A 122 3.54 8.74 11.69
N PRO A 123 3.12 8.95 12.97
CA PRO A 123 4.07 9.29 14.00
C PRO A 123 5.02 8.13 14.23
N VAL A 124 6.30 8.41 14.19
CA VAL A 124 7.34 7.42 14.54
C VAL A 124 7.56 7.55 16.03
N GLY A 125 7.20 6.51 16.77
CA GLY A 125 7.35 6.52 18.20
C GLY A 125 8.82 6.59 18.63
N ALA A 126 9.13 7.53 19.53
CA ALA A 126 10.45 7.62 20.13
C ALA A 126 10.73 6.46 21.11
N ASP A 127 9.72 5.69 21.42
CA ASP A 127 9.74 4.62 22.43
C ASP A 127 10.10 3.25 21.87
N ARG A 128 10.69 3.24 20.70
CA ARG A 128 10.99 1.99 20.02
C ARG A 128 12.42 1.59 20.08
#